data_0b8ecb78df4564ea0f343eaeb2014b69
#
_entry.id   0b8ecb78df4564ea0f343eaeb2014b69
#
_cell.length_a   1.000
_cell.length_b   1.000
_cell.length_c   1.000
_cell.angle_alpha   90.00
_cell.angle_beta   90.00
_cell.angle_gamma   90.00
#
_symmetry.space_group_name_H-M   'P 1'
#
loop_
_entity.id
_entity.type
_entity.pdbx_description
1 polymer ?
#
loop_
_entity_poly.entity_id
_entity_poly.type
_entity_poly.pdbx_seq_one_letter_code
_entity_poly.pdbx_strand_id
1 'polypeptide(L)'
;MKNIKVKTPAKINLTLKVGKRRPDGFHPIESIMQAISLYDYLEISACEGRGEIKLDGTSKEIPYDSANIAYKAARKYMEISGMEFDVNIYIEKNIPVCAGLAGGSTNAAGVLFALNKLYGLLNDNEIFNICKTLGSDLNFCMKGSKQLCRGKGDEMTPLDFDEFALTLVKPKKLKISTKEAYSLFDDLQGESNMPNDLEFALLPYYEELRKLHALGFQMSGSGPTYFVKKALLDMDLGEGYTIIENLHAINHGVCEI
;
A
#
# COMPACT_ATOMS: atom_id res chain seq x y z
N MET A 1 -25.19 -17.22 -0.24
CA MET A 1 -23.82 -16.67 -0.28
C MET A 1 -23.80 -15.58 -1.30
N LYS A 2 -23.34 -14.37 -0.94
CA LYS A 2 -23.14 -13.25 -1.87
C LYS A 2 -21.68 -13.26 -2.33
N ASN A 3 -21.40 -12.85 -3.56
CA ASN A 3 -20.05 -12.85 -4.12
C ASN A 3 -19.74 -11.49 -4.75
N ILE A 4 -18.50 -11.08 -4.68
CA ILE A 4 -17.98 -9.87 -5.32
C ILE A 4 -16.52 -10.07 -5.70
N LYS A 5 -16.12 -9.50 -6.83
CA LYS A 5 -14.72 -9.39 -7.22
C LYS A 5 -14.30 -7.92 -7.20
N VAL A 6 -13.14 -7.66 -6.65
CA VAL A 6 -12.60 -6.31 -6.55
C VAL A 6 -11.15 -6.29 -7.01
N LYS A 7 -10.72 -5.20 -7.60
CA LYS A 7 -9.31 -4.90 -7.84
C LYS A 7 -8.82 -3.82 -6.87
N THR A 8 -7.63 -4.02 -6.38
CA THR A 8 -7.03 -3.20 -5.32
C THR A 8 -5.69 -2.65 -5.80
N PRO A 9 -5.59 -1.34 -6.10
CA PRO A 9 -4.41 -0.76 -6.71
C PRO A 9 -3.25 -0.60 -5.72
N ALA A 10 -2.04 -0.69 -6.23
CA ALA A 10 -0.83 -0.22 -5.54
C ALA A 10 -0.79 1.31 -5.46
N LYS A 11 0.11 1.83 -4.64
CA LYS A 11 0.45 3.27 -4.60
C LYS A 11 1.94 3.48 -4.71
N ILE A 12 2.31 4.68 -5.11
CA ILE A 12 3.65 5.23 -4.93
C ILE A 12 3.59 6.52 -4.10
N ASN A 13 4.73 6.88 -3.48
CA ASN A 13 4.90 8.20 -2.86
C ASN A 13 5.69 9.08 -3.83
N LEU A 14 5.04 10.11 -4.39
CA LEU A 14 5.70 11.14 -5.20
C LEU A 14 6.57 12.04 -4.34
N THR A 15 6.17 12.25 -3.08
CA THR A 15 6.99 12.86 -2.02
C THR A 15 6.74 12.12 -0.71
N LEU A 16 7.71 12.11 0.18
CA LEU A 16 7.56 11.63 1.55
C LEU A 16 8.50 12.40 2.48
N LYS A 17 7.94 13.36 3.19
CA LYS A 17 8.61 14.12 4.22
C LYS A 17 8.26 13.54 5.59
N VAL A 18 9.26 13.35 6.43
CA VAL A 18 9.12 12.70 7.74
C VAL A 18 9.48 13.71 8.83
N GLY A 19 8.53 14.01 9.69
CA GLY A 19 8.75 14.89 10.84
C GLY A 19 9.41 14.18 12.00
N LYS A 20 9.74 14.94 13.04
CA LYS A 20 10.34 14.39 14.27
C LYS A 20 9.41 13.39 14.95
N ARG A 21 10.00 12.34 15.51
CA ARG A 21 9.28 11.32 16.25
C ARG A 21 8.49 11.91 17.41
N ARG A 22 7.22 11.54 17.50
CA ARG A 22 6.31 11.99 18.56
C ARG A 22 6.43 11.10 19.81
N PRO A 23 5.92 11.56 20.98
CA PRO A 23 5.90 10.72 22.19
C PRO A 23 5.14 9.40 22.04
N ASP A 24 4.16 9.32 21.11
CA ASP A 24 3.42 8.10 20.79
C ASP A 24 4.22 7.10 19.92
N GLY A 25 5.47 7.44 19.58
CA GLY A 25 6.38 6.61 18.82
C GLY A 25 6.23 6.72 17.31
N PHE A 26 5.27 7.50 16.80
CA PHE A 26 5.05 7.73 15.37
C PHE A 26 5.70 9.02 14.90
N HIS A 27 6.04 9.04 13.61
CA HIS A 27 6.46 10.23 12.89
C HIS A 27 5.27 10.85 12.17
N PRO A 28 5.01 12.17 12.30
CA PRO A 28 4.12 12.83 11.37
C PRO A 28 4.76 12.82 9.99
N ILE A 29 3.96 12.60 8.97
CA ILE A 29 4.42 12.65 7.58
C ILE A 29 3.67 13.73 6.80
N GLU A 30 4.31 14.20 5.73
CA GLU A 30 3.67 14.89 4.62
C GLU A 30 4.07 14.20 3.33
N SER A 31 3.12 13.62 2.63
CA SER A 31 3.38 12.79 1.46
C SER A 31 2.34 13.03 0.37
N ILE A 32 2.80 13.22 -0.85
CA ILE A 32 1.92 13.12 -2.02
C ILE A 32 1.93 11.67 -2.46
N MET A 33 0.77 11.00 -2.28
CA MET A 33 0.57 9.62 -2.71
C MET A 33 -0.21 9.58 -4.01
N GLN A 34 0.11 8.60 -4.86
CA GLN A 34 -0.53 8.36 -6.15
C GLN A 34 -0.86 6.89 -6.32
N ALA A 35 -2.12 6.57 -6.62
CA ALA A 35 -2.53 5.22 -7.00
C ALA A 35 -2.07 4.89 -8.42
N ILE A 36 -1.66 3.65 -8.66
CA ILE A 36 -1.11 3.19 -9.94
C ILE A 36 -1.77 1.91 -10.43
N SER A 37 -1.70 1.65 -11.74
CA SER A 37 -2.36 0.55 -12.44
C SER A 37 -1.73 -0.84 -12.22
N LEU A 38 -1.10 -1.08 -11.08
CA LEU A 38 -0.69 -2.40 -10.62
C LEU A 38 -1.68 -2.87 -9.56
N TYR A 39 -2.35 -3.99 -9.79
CA TYR A 39 -3.46 -4.45 -8.96
C TYR A 39 -3.23 -5.84 -8.39
N ASP A 40 -3.65 -6.04 -7.14
CA ASP A 40 -4.09 -7.35 -6.68
C ASP A 40 -5.59 -7.52 -6.98
N TYR A 41 -6.05 -8.75 -7.10
CA TYR A 41 -7.46 -9.06 -7.29
C TYR A 41 -7.96 -9.91 -6.13
N LEU A 42 -9.14 -9.56 -5.61
CA LEU A 42 -9.77 -10.30 -4.54
C LEU A 42 -11.12 -10.85 -4.99
N GLU A 43 -11.31 -12.15 -4.77
CA GLU A 43 -12.62 -12.79 -4.84
C GLU A 43 -13.13 -13.01 -3.42
N ILE A 44 -14.27 -12.42 -3.11
CA ILE A 44 -14.83 -12.47 -1.75
C ILE A 44 -16.23 -13.06 -1.82
N SER A 45 -16.46 -14.10 -1.05
CA SER A 45 -17.80 -14.66 -0.86
C SER A 45 -18.17 -14.63 0.62
N ALA A 46 -19.40 -14.21 0.92
CA ALA A 46 -19.88 -14.11 2.30
C ALA A 46 -21.35 -14.49 2.44
N CYS A 47 -21.71 -15.05 3.60
CA CYS A 47 -23.09 -15.28 4.03
C CYS A 47 -23.17 -15.07 5.54
N GLU A 48 -24.37 -14.85 6.07
CA GLU A 48 -24.60 -14.89 7.50
C GLU A 48 -24.13 -16.25 8.05
N GLY A 49 -23.45 -16.24 9.18
CA GLY A 49 -22.79 -17.43 9.70
C GLY A 49 -22.29 -17.26 11.13
N ARG A 50 -21.19 -17.92 11.46
CA ARG A 50 -20.60 -17.95 12.79
C ARG A 50 -19.30 -17.13 12.90
N GLY A 51 -18.99 -16.34 11.89
CA GLY A 51 -17.79 -15.52 11.85
C GLY A 51 -16.55 -16.29 11.41
N GLU A 52 -16.70 -17.39 10.66
CA GLU A 52 -15.54 -18.10 10.09
C GLU A 52 -14.94 -17.29 8.96
N ILE A 53 -13.62 -17.06 9.00
CA ILE A 53 -12.89 -16.38 7.93
C ILE A 53 -11.85 -17.34 7.36
N LYS A 54 -11.99 -17.65 6.07
CA LYS A 54 -11.03 -18.42 5.28
C LYS A 54 -10.31 -17.51 4.33
N LEU A 55 -9.00 -17.58 4.34
CA LEU A 55 -8.11 -16.80 3.48
C LEU A 55 -7.24 -17.74 2.68
N ASP A 56 -7.11 -17.51 1.38
CA ASP A 56 -6.22 -18.22 0.47
C ASP A 56 -5.74 -17.30 -0.65
N GLY A 57 -4.82 -17.75 -1.50
CA GLY A 57 -4.37 -16.98 -2.65
C GLY A 57 -3.11 -17.53 -3.33
N THR A 58 -2.54 -16.74 -4.24
CA THR A 58 -1.46 -17.17 -5.12
C THR A 58 -0.06 -17.07 -4.53
N SER A 59 0.16 -16.20 -3.52
CA SER A 59 1.50 -15.90 -3.01
C SER A 59 1.84 -16.74 -1.77
N LYS A 60 3.05 -17.28 -1.74
CA LYS A 60 3.62 -17.93 -0.55
C LYS A 60 4.32 -16.95 0.42
N GLU A 61 4.37 -15.66 0.08
CA GLU A 61 5.08 -14.65 0.88
C GLU A 61 4.21 -13.95 1.92
N ILE A 62 2.89 -14.20 1.91
CA ILE A 62 1.94 -13.62 2.87
C ILE A 62 1.28 -14.73 3.70
N PRO A 63 0.95 -14.48 4.98
CA PRO A 63 0.19 -15.43 5.78
C PRO A 63 -1.27 -15.49 5.32
N TYR A 64 -1.90 -16.67 5.45
CA TYR A 64 -3.33 -16.87 5.17
C TYR A 64 -4.10 -17.20 6.45
N ASP A 65 -3.79 -16.50 7.53
CA ASP A 65 -4.38 -16.64 8.85
C ASP A 65 -4.68 -15.27 9.49
N SER A 66 -4.92 -15.27 10.79
CA SER A 66 -5.22 -14.04 11.57
C SER A 66 -4.09 -13.00 11.63
N ALA A 67 -2.87 -13.35 11.21
CA ALA A 67 -1.77 -12.40 11.08
C ALA A 67 -1.96 -11.48 9.86
N ASN A 68 -2.69 -11.93 8.82
CA ASN A 68 -2.95 -11.15 7.62
C ASN A 68 -3.89 -9.97 7.91
N ILE A 69 -3.54 -8.80 7.39
CA ILE A 69 -4.34 -7.59 7.58
C ILE A 69 -5.71 -7.65 6.87
N ALA A 70 -5.83 -8.41 5.78
CA ALA A 70 -7.12 -8.67 5.11
C ALA A 70 -8.07 -9.48 6.01
N TYR A 71 -7.55 -10.49 6.74
CA TYR A 71 -8.31 -11.21 7.77
C TYR A 71 -8.79 -10.26 8.87
N LYS A 72 -7.87 -9.41 9.38
CA LYS A 72 -8.20 -8.42 10.43
C LYS A 72 -9.27 -7.43 9.96
N ALA A 73 -9.25 -7.05 8.68
CA ALA A 73 -10.25 -6.16 8.10
C ALA A 73 -11.66 -6.79 8.12
N ALA A 74 -11.79 -8.07 7.71
CA ALA A 74 -13.06 -8.80 7.79
C ALA A 74 -13.54 -8.92 9.23
N ARG A 75 -12.65 -9.30 10.17
CA ARG A 75 -13.01 -9.41 11.60
C ARG A 75 -13.46 -8.06 12.16
N LYS A 76 -12.77 -6.98 11.82
CA LYS A 76 -13.10 -5.64 12.31
C LYS A 76 -14.43 -5.13 11.74
N TYR A 77 -14.73 -5.46 10.48
CA TYR A 77 -16.03 -5.16 9.88
C TYR A 77 -17.18 -5.85 10.66
N MET A 78 -17.03 -7.14 10.98
CA MET A 78 -18.03 -7.88 11.76
C MET A 78 -18.18 -7.29 13.18
N GLU A 79 -17.07 -6.98 13.85
CA GLU A 79 -17.07 -6.39 15.20
C GLU A 79 -17.86 -5.07 15.24
N ILE A 80 -17.64 -4.16 14.27
CA ILE A 80 -18.30 -2.85 14.25
C ILE A 80 -19.74 -2.94 13.77
N SER A 81 -20.04 -3.81 12.79
CA SER A 81 -21.41 -4.01 12.30
C SER A 81 -22.31 -4.81 13.25
N GLY A 82 -21.72 -5.51 14.22
CA GLY A 82 -22.47 -6.41 15.13
C GLY A 82 -23.05 -7.65 14.43
N MET A 83 -22.61 -7.95 13.21
CA MET A 83 -23.10 -9.10 12.42
C MET A 83 -21.96 -10.08 12.14
N GLU A 84 -22.26 -11.38 12.33
CA GLU A 84 -21.32 -12.45 12.04
C GLU A 84 -21.55 -13.01 10.63
N PHE A 85 -20.48 -13.08 9.86
CA PHE A 85 -20.46 -13.63 8.50
C PHE A 85 -19.43 -14.75 8.39
N ASP A 86 -19.76 -15.82 7.68
CA ASP A 86 -18.74 -16.74 7.15
C ASP A 86 -18.23 -16.16 5.83
N VAL A 87 -16.93 -15.85 5.80
CA VAL A 87 -16.28 -15.11 4.70
C VAL A 87 -15.14 -15.95 4.11
N ASN A 88 -15.14 -16.15 2.80
CA ASN A 88 -14.00 -16.69 2.09
C ASN A 88 -13.38 -15.56 1.24
N ILE A 89 -12.07 -15.40 1.37
CA ILE A 89 -11.28 -14.38 0.67
C ILE A 89 -10.18 -15.10 -0.10
N TYR A 90 -10.16 -14.93 -1.41
CA TYR A 90 -9.05 -15.38 -2.26
C TYR A 90 -8.32 -14.16 -2.81
N ILE A 91 -6.98 -14.15 -2.68
CA ILE A 91 -6.12 -13.03 -3.09
C ILE A 91 -5.22 -13.47 -4.24
N GLU A 92 -5.44 -12.95 -5.45
CA GLU A 92 -4.48 -13.00 -6.54
C GLU A 92 -3.46 -11.86 -6.34
N LYS A 93 -2.24 -12.23 -5.91
CA LYS A 93 -1.21 -11.29 -5.46
C LYS A 93 -0.23 -10.94 -6.57
N ASN A 94 -0.31 -9.75 -7.12
CA ASN A 94 0.58 -9.22 -8.16
C ASN A 94 1.47 -8.07 -7.65
N ILE A 95 0.99 -7.33 -6.64
CA ILE A 95 1.78 -6.26 -6.01
C ILE A 95 2.89 -6.90 -5.17
N PRO A 96 4.17 -6.58 -5.40
CA PRO A 96 5.28 -7.12 -4.63
C PRO A 96 5.15 -6.91 -3.12
N VAL A 97 5.49 -7.94 -2.35
CA VAL A 97 5.43 -7.89 -0.88
C VAL A 97 6.62 -7.11 -0.31
N CYS A 98 6.41 -6.37 0.78
CA CYS A 98 7.43 -5.54 1.45
C CYS A 98 8.17 -4.61 0.46
N ALA A 99 7.40 -3.89 -0.35
CA ALA A 99 7.93 -3.12 -1.49
C ALA A 99 7.66 -1.60 -1.42
N GLY A 100 7.09 -1.08 -0.34
CA GLY A 100 6.71 0.34 -0.26
C GLY A 100 5.49 0.73 -1.11
N LEU A 101 4.73 -0.27 -1.62
CA LEU A 101 3.61 -0.12 -2.56
C LEU A 101 2.22 -0.31 -1.92
N ALA A 102 2.15 -0.48 -0.60
CA ALA A 102 0.92 -0.69 0.19
C ALA A 102 0.09 -1.93 -0.17
N GLY A 103 0.70 -3.02 -0.74
CA GLY A 103 -0.04 -4.20 -1.19
C GLY A 103 -0.92 -4.86 -0.12
N GLY A 104 -0.45 -4.99 1.14
CA GLY A 104 -1.28 -5.51 2.23
C GLY A 104 -2.43 -4.57 2.61
N SER A 105 -2.14 -3.27 2.69
CA SER A 105 -3.14 -2.24 3.03
C SER A 105 -4.25 -2.18 1.99
N THR A 106 -3.90 -2.27 0.70
CA THR A 106 -4.92 -2.23 -0.37
C THR A 106 -5.78 -3.50 -0.38
N ASN A 107 -5.21 -4.69 -0.04
CA ASN A 107 -6.01 -5.90 0.11
C ASN A 107 -7.02 -5.78 1.28
N ALA A 108 -6.59 -5.25 2.43
CA ALA A 108 -7.48 -4.99 3.56
C ALA A 108 -8.57 -3.97 3.23
N ALA A 109 -8.24 -2.90 2.51
CA ALA A 109 -9.22 -1.93 2.00
C ALA A 109 -10.21 -2.60 1.04
N GLY A 110 -9.73 -3.51 0.17
CA GLY A 110 -10.57 -4.32 -0.71
C GLY A 110 -11.60 -5.17 0.03
N VAL A 111 -11.20 -5.80 1.13
CA VAL A 111 -12.11 -6.58 1.98
C VAL A 111 -13.19 -5.70 2.62
N LEU A 112 -12.81 -4.55 3.19
CA LEU A 112 -13.78 -3.61 3.77
C LEU A 112 -14.76 -3.09 2.71
N PHE A 113 -14.25 -2.69 1.56
CA PHE A 113 -15.06 -2.25 0.42
C PHE A 113 -16.07 -3.33 0.00
N ALA A 114 -15.58 -4.56 -0.20
CA ALA A 114 -16.38 -5.69 -0.67
C ALA A 114 -17.50 -6.04 0.33
N LEU A 115 -17.18 -6.19 1.62
CA LEU A 115 -18.17 -6.51 2.64
C LEU A 115 -19.21 -5.40 2.77
N ASN A 116 -18.78 -4.13 2.75
CA ASN A 116 -19.73 -3.02 2.81
C ASN A 116 -20.59 -2.89 1.55
N LYS A 117 -20.04 -3.21 0.37
CA LYS A 117 -20.82 -3.27 -0.87
C LYS A 117 -21.87 -4.38 -0.87
N LEU A 118 -21.56 -5.54 -0.27
CA LEU A 118 -22.48 -6.68 -0.19
C LEU A 118 -23.60 -6.49 0.84
N TYR A 119 -23.33 -5.79 1.94
CA TYR A 119 -24.23 -5.73 3.08
C TYR A 119 -24.69 -4.33 3.47
N GLY A 120 -23.89 -3.27 3.21
CA GLY A 120 -24.28 -1.87 3.45
C GLY A 120 -24.50 -1.54 4.93
N LEU A 121 -23.78 -2.21 5.85
CA LEU A 121 -24.03 -2.07 7.28
C LEU A 121 -23.30 -0.90 7.93
N LEU A 122 -22.22 -0.43 7.33
CA LEU A 122 -21.39 0.63 7.88
C LEU A 122 -21.42 1.87 6.99
N ASN A 123 -21.43 3.04 7.61
CA ASN A 123 -21.28 4.30 6.89
C ASN A 123 -19.80 4.62 6.60
N ASP A 124 -19.55 5.64 5.78
CA ASP A 124 -18.20 6.02 5.35
C ASP A 124 -17.28 6.39 6.52
N ASN A 125 -17.80 7.02 7.58
CA ASN A 125 -17.00 7.37 8.75
C ASN A 125 -16.59 6.13 9.57
N GLU A 126 -17.46 5.13 9.68
CA GLU A 126 -17.15 3.88 10.35
C GLU A 126 -16.08 3.10 9.58
N ILE A 127 -16.21 3.00 8.25
CA ILE A 127 -15.18 2.40 7.38
C ILE A 127 -13.86 3.15 7.50
N PHE A 128 -13.89 4.50 7.46
CA PHE A 128 -12.70 5.33 7.63
C PHE A 128 -12.00 5.07 8.96
N ASN A 129 -12.75 4.95 10.05
CA ASN A 129 -12.20 4.67 11.37
C ASN A 129 -11.61 3.26 11.47
N ILE A 130 -12.24 2.25 10.84
CA ILE A 130 -11.67 0.90 10.75
C ILE A 130 -10.32 0.97 10.01
N CYS A 131 -10.27 1.61 8.86
CA CYS A 131 -9.04 1.79 8.09
C CYS A 131 -7.92 2.41 8.95
N LYS A 132 -8.24 3.46 9.70
CA LYS A 132 -7.30 4.16 10.60
C LYS A 132 -6.69 3.26 11.66
N THR A 133 -7.47 2.31 12.21
CA THR A 133 -6.99 1.37 13.24
C THR A 133 -6.13 0.25 12.67
N LEU A 134 -6.33 -0.12 11.42
CA LEU A 134 -5.64 -1.24 10.78
C LEU A 134 -4.30 -0.83 10.15
N GLY A 135 -4.18 0.41 9.66
CA GLY A 135 -2.91 0.90 9.10
C GLY A 135 -3.05 2.24 8.40
N SER A 136 -1.93 2.94 8.27
CA SER A 136 -1.86 4.31 7.79
C SER A 136 -2.30 4.48 6.33
N ASP A 137 -2.02 3.50 5.46
CA ASP A 137 -2.26 3.61 4.01
C ASP A 137 -3.67 3.15 3.60
N LEU A 138 -4.47 2.52 4.50
CA LEU A 138 -5.75 1.92 4.10
C LEU A 138 -6.75 2.97 3.57
N ASN A 139 -6.83 4.13 4.22
CA ASN A 139 -7.73 5.19 3.79
C ASN A 139 -7.35 5.72 2.41
N PHE A 140 -6.05 5.84 2.14
CA PHE A 140 -5.57 6.16 0.80
C PHE A 140 -5.94 5.07 -0.21
N CYS A 141 -5.70 3.80 0.11
CA CYS A 141 -6.03 2.67 -0.77
C CYS A 141 -7.53 2.61 -1.11
N MET A 142 -8.40 2.95 -0.15
CA MET A 142 -9.84 3.02 -0.37
C MET A 142 -10.21 4.11 -1.38
N LYS A 143 -9.64 5.32 -1.25
CA LYS A 143 -9.94 6.47 -2.11
C LYS A 143 -9.15 6.49 -3.41
N GLY A 144 -7.86 6.17 -3.34
CA GLY A 144 -6.94 6.24 -4.48
C GLY A 144 -6.72 7.65 -5.02
N SER A 145 -6.52 7.75 -6.34
CA SER A 145 -6.19 8.99 -7.05
C SER A 145 -4.86 9.59 -6.57
N LYS A 146 -4.75 10.91 -6.57
CA LYS A 146 -3.61 11.68 -6.05
C LYS A 146 -4.04 12.45 -4.82
N GLN A 147 -3.39 12.22 -3.69
CA GLN A 147 -3.73 12.80 -2.40
C GLN A 147 -2.51 13.38 -1.72
N LEU A 148 -2.68 14.52 -1.05
CA LEU A 148 -1.74 14.98 -0.03
C LEU A 148 -2.16 14.35 1.28
N CYS A 149 -1.29 13.48 1.83
CA CYS A 149 -1.52 12.74 3.07
C CYS A 149 -0.65 13.32 4.18
N ARG A 150 -1.25 13.66 5.32
CA ARG A 150 -0.59 14.20 6.51
C ARG A 150 -0.90 13.37 7.76
N GLY A 151 -0.38 13.78 8.90
CA GLY A 151 -0.54 13.07 10.17
C GLY A 151 0.22 11.76 10.17
N LYS A 152 -0.48 10.65 10.38
CA LYS A 152 0.07 9.29 10.20
C LYS A 152 -0.11 8.76 8.76
N GLY A 153 -0.54 9.59 7.82
CA GLY A 153 -0.96 9.22 6.47
C GLY A 153 -2.49 9.19 6.32
N ASP A 154 -3.21 9.55 7.36
CA ASP A 154 -4.66 9.42 7.50
C ASP A 154 -5.44 10.74 7.26
N GLU A 155 -4.76 11.89 7.28
CA GLU A 155 -5.33 13.18 6.90
C GLU A 155 -5.10 13.43 5.42
N MET A 156 -6.16 13.27 4.61
CA MET A 156 -6.06 13.30 3.15
C MET A 156 -6.75 14.52 2.55
N THR A 157 -6.03 15.21 1.67
CA THR A 157 -6.54 16.29 0.84
C THR A 157 -6.39 15.89 -0.63
N PRO A 158 -7.47 15.83 -1.42
CA PRO A 158 -7.38 15.55 -2.85
C PRO A 158 -6.53 16.60 -3.57
N LEU A 159 -5.72 16.15 -4.51
CA LEU A 159 -4.96 16.98 -5.44
C LEU A 159 -5.43 16.75 -6.87
N ASP A 160 -5.16 17.71 -7.74
CA ASP A 160 -5.43 17.57 -9.16
C ASP A 160 -4.69 16.36 -9.72
N PHE A 161 -5.45 15.51 -10.41
CA PHE A 161 -4.94 14.28 -10.99
C PHE A 161 -4.24 14.58 -12.32
N ASP A 162 -3.01 14.09 -12.44
CA ASP A 162 -2.25 14.08 -13.68
C ASP A 162 -2.02 12.62 -14.09
N GLU A 163 -2.36 12.27 -15.31
CA GLU A 163 -2.03 10.98 -15.89
C GLU A 163 -0.57 10.97 -16.35
N PHE A 164 0.19 9.97 -15.93
CA PHE A 164 1.55 9.72 -16.41
C PHE A 164 1.83 8.22 -16.43
N ALA A 165 2.67 7.83 -17.39
CA ALA A 165 3.20 6.47 -17.45
C ALA A 165 4.38 6.31 -16.49
N LEU A 166 4.56 5.11 -15.94
CA LEU A 166 5.68 4.80 -15.05
C LEU A 166 6.13 3.36 -15.17
N THR A 167 7.38 3.14 -14.78
CA THR A 167 7.98 1.82 -14.57
C THR A 167 8.42 1.69 -13.12
N LEU A 168 8.19 0.52 -12.52
CA LEU A 168 8.71 0.16 -11.21
C LEU A 168 9.94 -0.73 -11.35
N VAL A 169 10.92 -0.50 -10.47
CA VAL A 169 12.14 -1.29 -10.36
C VAL A 169 12.37 -1.67 -8.91
N LYS A 170 12.46 -2.97 -8.63
CA LYS A 170 12.69 -3.49 -7.27
C LYS A 170 13.88 -4.42 -7.25
N PRO A 171 14.88 -4.22 -6.38
CA PRO A 171 15.95 -5.21 -6.15
C PRO A 171 15.35 -6.53 -5.68
N LYS A 172 15.67 -7.66 -6.36
CA LYS A 172 15.05 -8.97 -6.08
C LYS A 172 15.36 -9.49 -4.69
N LYS A 173 16.60 -9.29 -4.21
CA LYS A 173 17.08 -9.86 -2.95
C LYS A 173 16.92 -8.94 -1.75
N LEU A 174 16.62 -7.66 -1.98
CA LEU A 174 16.54 -6.67 -0.91
C LEU A 174 15.13 -6.64 -0.32
N LYS A 175 15.07 -6.76 0.99
CA LYS A 175 13.84 -6.58 1.79
C LYS A 175 14.16 -5.57 2.90
N ILE A 176 13.44 -4.48 2.93
CA ILE A 176 13.56 -3.43 3.95
C ILE A 176 12.22 -3.34 4.67
N SER A 177 12.24 -3.47 5.98
CA SER A 177 11.03 -3.26 6.77
C SER A 177 10.79 -1.76 6.98
N THR A 178 9.53 -1.36 7.07
CA THR A 178 9.17 0.03 7.41
C THR A 178 9.80 0.45 8.73
N LYS A 179 9.84 -0.45 9.73
CA LYS A 179 10.48 -0.20 11.03
C LYS A 179 11.96 0.14 10.89
N GLU A 180 12.67 -0.61 10.07
CA GLU A 180 14.09 -0.39 9.80
C GLU A 180 14.34 0.95 9.11
N ALA A 181 13.55 1.29 8.08
CA ALA A 181 13.69 2.56 7.38
C ALA A 181 13.50 3.77 8.32
N TYR A 182 12.49 3.72 9.20
CA TYR A 182 12.28 4.77 10.20
C TYR A 182 13.36 4.79 11.29
N SER A 183 13.89 3.62 11.70
CA SER A 183 15.00 3.57 12.67
C SER A 183 16.26 4.22 12.11
N LEU A 184 16.60 3.93 10.86
CA LEU A 184 17.75 4.57 10.20
C LEU A 184 17.53 6.08 9.97
N PHE A 185 16.29 6.49 9.76
CA PHE A 185 15.94 7.91 9.69
C PHE A 185 16.14 8.62 11.04
N ASP A 186 15.75 7.98 12.15
CA ASP A 186 15.96 8.54 13.51
C ASP A 186 17.45 8.71 13.84
N ASP A 187 18.29 7.80 13.35
CA ASP A 187 19.74 7.84 13.59
C ASP A 187 20.47 8.88 12.71
N LEU A 188 19.78 9.38 11.67
CA LEU A 188 20.37 10.31 10.72
C LEU A 188 20.39 11.72 11.27
N GLN A 189 21.58 12.34 11.27
CA GLN A 189 21.74 13.76 11.58
C GLN A 189 21.77 14.57 10.28
N GLY A 190 20.74 15.36 10.04
CA GLY A 190 20.70 16.28 8.90
C GLY A 190 19.31 16.38 8.25
N GLU A 191 19.11 17.45 7.50
CA GLU A 191 17.90 17.68 6.71
C GLU A 191 18.09 17.10 5.30
N SER A 192 17.05 16.47 4.77
CA SER A 192 17.01 15.95 3.42
C SER A 192 16.33 16.91 2.45
N ASN A 193 16.99 17.21 1.34
CA ASN A 193 16.38 17.90 0.20
C ASN A 193 15.79 16.92 -0.84
N MET A 194 15.86 15.61 -0.58
CA MET A 194 15.33 14.59 -1.48
C MET A 194 13.80 14.55 -1.42
N PRO A 195 13.12 14.10 -2.46
CA PRO A 195 11.67 13.92 -2.46
C PRO A 195 11.18 12.93 -1.39
N ASN A 196 12.01 11.94 -1.03
CA ASN A 196 11.71 10.92 -0.03
C ASN A 196 12.79 10.90 1.05
N ASP A 197 12.43 11.28 2.28
CA ASP A 197 13.37 11.35 3.40
C ASP A 197 13.83 9.95 3.88
N LEU A 198 12.98 8.91 3.71
CA LEU A 198 13.39 7.53 4.02
C LEU A 198 14.40 7.00 3.00
N GLU A 199 14.31 7.41 1.72
CA GLU A 199 15.33 7.10 0.73
C GLU A 199 16.68 7.66 1.17
N PHE A 200 16.71 8.94 1.54
CA PHE A 200 17.93 9.59 2.03
C PHE A 200 18.56 8.82 3.20
N ALA A 201 17.75 8.33 4.14
CA ALA A 201 18.23 7.57 5.29
C ALA A 201 18.80 6.18 4.92
N LEU A 202 18.28 5.55 3.86
CA LEU A 202 18.68 4.22 3.44
C LEU A 202 19.90 4.19 2.50
N LEU A 203 20.13 5.24 1.72
CA LEU A 203 21.21 5.29 0.72
C LEU A 203 22.60 4.95 1.30
N PRO A 204 23.00 5.39 2.52
CA PRO A 204 24.31 5.04 3.07
C PRO A 204 24.54 3.52 3.23
N TYR A 205 23.46 2.76 3.42
CA TYR A 205 23.53 1.35 3.82
C TYR A 205 23.34 0.36 2.66
N TYR A 206 22.71 0.77 1.54
CA TYR A 206 22.33 -0.14 0.46
C TYR A 206 22.88 0.29 -0.90
N GLU A 207 23.78 -0.51 -1.46
CA GLU A 207 24.39 -0.22 -2.76
C GLU A 207 23.39 -0.27 -3.91
N GLU A 208 22.43 -1.20 -3.87
CA GLU A 208 21.38 -1.35 -4.87
C GLU A 208 20.50 -0.09 -4.97
N LEU A 209 20.22 0.54 -3.83
CA LEU A 209 19.45 1.78 -3.78
C LEU A 209 20.26 2.95 -4.35
N ARG A 210 21.57 3.05 -4.00
CA ARG A 210 22.45 4.08 -4.57
C ARG A 210 22.53 3.99 -6.09
N LYS A 211 22.58 2.77 -6.64
CA LYS A 211 22.61 2.56 -8.10
C LYS A 211 21.34 3.10 -8.77
N LEU A 212 20.17 2.76 -8.24
CA LEU A 212 18.89 3.24 -8.78
C LEU A 212 18.73 4.75 -8.62
N HIS A 213 19.11 5.30 -7.47
CA HIS A 213 19.11 6.73 -7.22
C HIS A 213 20.02 7.49 -8.21
N ALA A 214 21.24 7.00 -8.44
CA ALA A 214 22.19 7.61 -9.39
C ALA A 214 21.69 7.59 -10.85
N LEU A 215 20.77 6.68 -11.18
CA LEU A 215 20.09 6.63 -12.48
C LEU A 215 18.88 7.59 -12.56
N GLY A 216 18.60 8.34 -11.51
CA GLY A 216 17.49 9.29 -11.45
C GLY A 216 16.14 8.67 -11.11
N PHE A 217 16.12 7.44 -10.59
CA PHE A 217 14.88 6.82 -10.09
C PHE A 217 14.58 7.31 -8.68
N GLN A 218 13.32 7.26 -8.27
CA GLN A 218 12.83 7.72 -6.98
C GLN A 218 12.22 6.57 -6.20
N MET A 219 12.55 6.45 -4.92
CA MET A 219 12.02 5.39 -4.06
C MET A 219 10.59 5.68 -3.61
N SER A 220 9.75 4.64 -3.58
CA SER A 220 8.39 4.69 -3.05
C SER A 220 8.34 4.24 -1.58
N GLY A 221 7.74 5.08 -0.72
CA GLY A 221 7.53 4.75 0.69
C GLY A 221 8.83 4.42 1.42
N SER A 222 8.82 3.34 2.18
CA SER A 222 9.99 2.79 2.88
C SER A 222 10.85 1.89 1.99
N GLY A 223 10.59 1.84 0.69
CA GLY A 223 11.33 1.03 -0.28
C GLY A 223 11.06 -0.49 -0.17
N PRO A 224 11.90 -1.31 -0.82
CA PRO A 224 13.01 -0.93 -1.69
C PRO A 224 12.61 -0.68 -3.17
N THR A 225 11.32 -0.48 -3.49
CA THR A 225 10.89 -0.23 -4.87
C THR A 225 11.14 1.20 -5.27
N TYR A 226 11.71 1.37 -6.45
CA TYR A 226 11.90 2.63 -7.14
C TYR A 226 10.93 2.76 -8.31
N PHE A 227 10.66 3.99 -8.72
CA PHE A 227 9.89 4.28 -9.93
C PHE A 227 10.55 5.37 -10.77
N VAL A 228 10.26 5.36 -12.04
CA VAL A 228 10.59 6.43 -12.99
C VAL A 228 9.35 6.72 -13.84
N LYS A 229 9.11 8.00 -14.16
CA LYS A 229 7.97 8.42 -15.01
C LYS A 229 8.27 8.18 -16.49
N LYS A 230 8.36 6.92 -16.87
CA LYS A 230 8.52 6.41 -18.24
C LYS A 230 7.76 5.10 -18.38
N ALA A 231 7.09 4.86 -19.51
CA ALA A 231 6.37 3.62 -19.76
C ALA A 231 7.30 2.41 -19.84
N LEU A 232 8.43 2.58 -20.51
CA LEU A 232 9.47 1.56 -20.74
C LEU A 232 10.82 2.09 -20.29
N LEU A 233 11.72 1.19 -19.91
CA LEU A 233 13.11 1.51 -19.63
C LEU A 233 13.94 1.41 -20.93
N ASP A 234 14.82 2.39 -21.13
CA ASP A 234 15.75 2.46 -22.27
C ASP A 234 17.11 1.83 -21.91
N MET A 235 17.21 1.11 -20.79
CA MET A 235 18.45 0.58 -20.26
C MET A 235 18.29 -0.82 -19.68
N ASP A 236 19.33 -1.62 -19.76
CA ASP A 236 19.40 -2.91 -19.06
C ASP A 236 19.97 -2.70 -17.65
N LEU A 237 19.19 -3.08 -16.65
CA LEU A 237 19.60 -3.07 -15.23
C LEU A 237 20.21 -4.40 -14.78
N GLY A 238 20.20 -5.42 -15.65
CA GLY A 238 20.64 -6.78 -15.34
C GLY A 238 19.64 -7.60 -14.52
N GLU A 239 19.99 -8.86 -14.25
CA GLU A 239 19.07 -9.82 -13.62
C GLU A 239 18.77 -9.57 -12.13
N GLY A 240 19.44 -8.60 -11.49
CA GLY A 240 19.29 -8.30 -10.07
C GLY A 240 17.98 -7.62 -9.68
N TYR A 241 17.19 -7.20 -10.65
CA TYR A 241 15.97 -6.40 -10.44
C TYR A 241 14.73 -7.09 -11.00
N THR A 242 13.59 -6.81 -10.38
CA THR A 242 12.26 -7.03 -10.94
C THR A 242 11.81 -5.70 -11.54
N ILE A 243 11.43 -5.72 -12.80
CA ILE A 243 10.98 -4.54 -13.55
C ILE A 243 9.53 -4.76 -13.92
N ILE A 244 8.68 -3.77 -13.66
CA ILE A 244 7.24 -3.78 -14.02
C ILE A 244 6.98 -2.51 -14.83
N GLU A 245 6.81 -2.69 -16.12
CA GLU A 245 6.66 -1.62 -17.10
C GLU A 245 5.20 -1.38 -17.50
N ASN A 246 4.96 -0.35 -18.30
CA ASN A 246 3.65 0.01 -18.84
C ASN A 246 2.57 0.26 -17.78
N LEU A 247 3.00 0.73 -16.60
CA LEU A 247 2.08 1.19 -15.58
C LEU A 247 1.72 2.66 -15.82
N HIS A 248 0.61 3.09 -15.25
CA HIS A 248 0.18 4.49 -15.28
C HIS A 248 -0.46 4.91 -13.96
N ALA A 249 -0.46 6.21 -13.69
CA ALA A 249 -1.22 6.81 -12.62
C ALA A 249 -2.73 6.59 -12.88
N ILE A 250 -3.50 6.34 -11.82
CA ILE A 250 -4.96 6.16 -11.91
C ILE A 250 -5.68 7.07 -10.93
N ASN A 251 -6.94 7.40 -11.23
CA ASN A 251 -7.76 8.34 -10.48
C ASN A 251 -8.77 7.68 -9.53
N HIS A 252 -8.59 6.42 -9.20
CA HIS A 252 -9.49 5.67 -8.30
C HIS A 252 -8.70 4.79 -7.32
N GLY A 253 -9.36 4.39 -6.25
CA GLY A 253 -8.88 3.37 -5.30
C GLY A 253 -9.45 1.99 -5.61
N VAL A 254 -9.80 1.26 -4.55
CA VAL A 254 -10.48 -0.04 -4.67
C VAL A 254 -11.77 0.10 -5.47
N CYS A 255 -12.01 -0.84 -6.38
CA CYS A 255 -13.26 -0.88 -7.14
C CYS A 255 -13.67 -2.31 -7.51
N GLU A 256 -14.96 -2.49 -7.73
CA GLU A 256 -15.57 -3.73 -8.22
C GLU A 256 -15.23 -3.95 -9.70
N ILE A 257 -15.15 -5.22 -10.14
CA ILE A 257 -14.89 -5.66 -11.52
C ILE A 257 -15.95 -6.65 -12.00
#